data_8590d6174a7d99c477b3c582e36007b0
#
_entry.id   8590d6174a7d99c477b3c582e36007b0
#
_cell.length_a   1.000
_cell.length_b   1.000
_cell.length_c   1.000
_cell.angle_alpha   90.00
_cell.angle_beta   90.00
_cell.angle_gamma   90.00
#
_symmetry.space_group_name_H-M   'P 1'
#
loop_
_entity.id
_entity.type
_entity.pdbx_description
1 polymer ?
#
loop_
_entity_poly.entity_id
_entity_poly.type
_entity_poly.pdbx_seq_one_letter_code
_entity_poly.pdbx_strand_id
1 'polypeptide(L)'
;MLCGLTCSGKSTLARQLAEQGFVWLSMDQDAWDAGCREQPLPPAVQRQIKVEHKRRVRELVAAGRNVVLDYALVSRARRDEYRALAEDAGARVVLVHLNVPAVELHRRLAARNAGPRGPHQVVVALEQLDKWIATFEAPADDEGAVRVTAAELTQYPHAFAEIGEIGADRETQVNIGLGQASSPSPSQS
;
A
#
# COMPACT_ATOMS: atom_id res chain seq x y z
N MET A 1 -4.61 -0.57 -4.75
CA MET A 1 -4.74 -0.75 -3.28
C MET A 1 -3.39 -1.17 -2.73
N LEU A 2 -2.92 -0.54 -1.66
CA LEU A 2 -1.67 -0.92 -1.00
C LEU A 2 -1.95 -1.84 0.19
N CYS A 3 -1.14 -2.88 0.34
CA CYS A 3 -1.21 -3.86 1.42
C CYS A 3 0.18 -4.02 2.06
N GLY A 4 0.22 -4.13 3.38
CA GLY A 4 1.45 -4.31 4.14
C GLY A 4 1.38 -3.61 5.50
N LEU A 5 2.26 -4.00 6.40
CA LEU A 5 2.28 -3.48 7.78
C LEU A 5 2.83 -2.04 7.85
N THR A 6 2.73 -1.43 9.03
CA THR A 6 3.34 -0.12 9.28
C THR A 6 4.85 -0.16 8.97
N CYS A 7 5.40 0.95 8.49
CA CYS A 7 6.80 1.07 8.03
C CYS A 7 7.20 0.19 6.82
N SER A 8 6.25 -0.45 6.12
CA SER A 8 6.57 -1.21 4.90
C SER A 8 6.89 -0.31 3.68
N GLY A 9 6.56 0.97 3.72
CA GLY A 9 6.80 1.93 2.61
C GLY A 9 5.55 2.33 1.82
N LYS A 10 4.34 1.92 2.24
CA LYS A 10 3.07 2.24 1.56
C LYS A 10 2.90 3.73 1.27
N SER A 11 3.08 4.58 2.28
CA SER A 11 2.90 6.03 2.13
C SER A 11 3.96 6.67 1.23
N THR A 12 5.15 6.07 1.12
CA THR A 12 6.18 6.48 0.17
C THR A 12 5.72 6.20 -1.26
N LEU A 13 5.23 4.98 -1.51
CA LEU A 13 4.67 4.60 -2.80
C LEU A 13 3.41 5.42 -3.14
N ALA A 14 2.52 5.63 -2.16
CA ALA A 14 1.30 6.42 -2.37
C ALA A 14 1.61 7.86 -2.77
N ARG A 15 2.66 8.47 -2.21
CA ARG A 15 3.12 9.81 -2.59
C ARG A 15 3.61 9.84 -4.03
N GLN A 16 4.44 8.86 -4.44
CA GLN A 16 4.91 8.75 -5.82
C GLN A 16 3.76 8.60 -6.83
N LEU A 17 2.74 7.80 -6.49
CA LEU A 17 1.54 7.68 -7.31
C LEU A 17 0.72 8.99 -7.34
N ALA A 18 0.66 9.71 -6.23
CA ALA A 18 0.00 11.02 -6.18
C ALA A 18 0.69 12.06 -7.08
N GLU A 19 2.02 12.04 -7.17
CA GLU A 19 2.81 12.86 -8.09
C GLU A 19 2.50 12.53 -9.57
N GLN A 20 2.01 11.30 -9.84
CA GLN A 20 1.54 10.86 -11.15
C GLN A 20 0.03 11.09 -11.39
N GLY A 21 -0.65 11.82 -10.51
CA GLY A 21 -2.05 12.22 -10.65
C GLY A 21 -3.06 11.30 -9.97
N PHE A 22 -2.64 10.30 -9.21
CA PHE A 22 -3.55 9.52 -8.39
C PHE A 22 -4.09 10.35 -7.21
N VAL A 23 -5.34 10.16 -6.87
CA VAL A 23 -5.90 10.72 -5.62
C VAL A 23 -5.50 9.80 -4.46
N TRP A 24 -4.72 10.34 -3.54
CA TRP A 24 -4.25 9.60 -2.37
C TRP A 24 -5.27 9.67 -1.24
N LEU A 25 -5.77 8.51 -0.81
CA LEU A 25 -6.60 8.34 0.37
C LEU A 25 -5.79 7.66 1.47
N SER A 26 -5.47 8.40 2.53
CA SER A 26 -4.60 7.96 3.62
C SER A 26 -5.35 7.96 4.95
N MET A 27 -5.45 6.79 5.58
CA MET A 27 -6.02 6.65 6.92
C MET A 27 -5.24 7.47 7.95
N ASP A 28 -3.90 7.47 7.87
CA ASP A 28 -3.05 8.18 8.83
C ASP A 28 -3.13 9.69 8.67
N GLN A 29 -3.26 10.20 7.42
CA GLN A 29 -3.46 11.63 7.18
C GLN A 29 -4.78 12.11 7.77
N ASP A 30 -5.89 11.44 7.42
CA ASP A 30 -7.22 11.87 7.89
C ASP A 30 -7.36 11.73 9.41
N ALA A 31 -6.71 10.71 10.00
CA ALA A 31 -6.63 10.57 11.44
C ALA A 31 -5.84 11.71 12.11
N TRP A 32 -4.74 12.12 11.49
CA TRP A 32 -3.94 13.26 11.94
C TRP A 32 -4.77 14.55 11.90
N ASP A 33 -5.48 14.78 10.81
CA ASP A 33 -6.35 15.96 10.64
C ASP A 33 -7.52 15.95 11.63
N ALA A 34 -8.00 14.76 12.02
CA ALA A 34 -8.95 14.56 13.10
C ALA A 34 -8.35 14.69 14.52
N GLY A 35 -7.07 15.04 14.64
CA GLY A 35 -6.39 15.26 15.93
C GLY A 35 -5.75 14.02 16.55
N CYS A 36 -5.78 12.85 15.89
CA CYS A 36 -5.13 11.63 16.39
C CYS A 36 -3.62 11.69 16.20
N ARG A 37 -2.86 11.29 17.21
CA ARG A 37 -1.38 11.35 17.20
C ARG A 37 -0.72 9.99 17.45
N GLU A 38 -1.51 8.98 17.81
CA GLU A 38 -1.04 7.66 18.20
C GLU A 38 -1.91 6.54 17.60
N GLN A 39 -1.36 5.36 17.49
CA GLN A 39 -2.05 4.13 17.08
C GLN A 39 -2.13 3.17 18.28
N PRO A 40 -3.21 2.37 18.40
CA PRO A 40 -4.34 2.26 17.47
C PRO A 40 -5.30 3.46 17.55
N LEU A 41 -5.92 3.79 16.43
CA LEU A 41 -6.92 4.86 16.37
C LEU A 41 -8.17 4.53 17.19
N PRO A 42 -8.82 5.55 17.80
CA PRO A 42 -10.14 5.36 18.39
C PRO A 42 -11.12 4.72 17.39
N PRO A 43 -11.88 3.69 17.80
CA PRO A 43 -12.76 2.97 16.87
C PRO A 43 -13.80 3.86 16.16
N ALA A 44 -14.27 4.91 16.80
CA ALA A 44 -15.21 5.87 16.20
C ALA A 44 -14.56 6.64 15.05
N VAL A 45 -13.36 7.18 15.27
CA VAL A 45 -12.59 7.91 14.25
C VAL A 45 -12.27 6.98 13.07
N GLN A 46 -11.79 5.78 13.35
CA GLN A 46 -11.48 4.80 12.32
C GLN A 46 -12.70 4.45 11.46
N ARG A 47 -13.88 4.27 12.08
CA ARG A 47 -15.13 4.01 11.34
C ARG A 47 -15.52 5.19 10.47
N GLN A 48 -15.46 6.42 10.99
CA GLN A 48 -15.81 7.62 10.26
C GLN A 48 -14.93 7.79 9.01
N ILE A 49 -13.60 7.67 9.15
CA ILE A 49 -12.66 7.76 8.03
C ILE A 49 -12.95 6.67 6.98
N LYS A 50 -13.21 5.42 7.43
CA LYS A 50 -13.54 4.33 6.49
C LYS A 50 -14.82 4.58 5.71
N VAL A 51 -15.87 5.11 6.35
CA VAL A 51 -17.13 5.45 5.69
C VAL A 51 -16.88 6.53 4.63
N GLU A 52 -16.17 7.59 5.00
CA GLU A 52 -15.85 8.69 4.09
C GLU A 52 -14.96 8.23 2.92
N HIS A 53 -13.93 7.44 3.18
CA HIS A 53 -13.08 6.91 2.10
C HIS A 53 -13.84 6.00 1.14
N LYS A 54 -14.76 5.17 1.63
CA LYS A 54 -15.60 4.34 0.76
C LYS A 54 -16.50 5.20 -0.14
N ARG A 55 -17.06 6.28 0.38
CA ARG A 55 -17.83 7.24 -0.40
C ARG A 55 -16.95 7.89 -1.47
N ARG A 56 -15.77 8.41 -1.08
CA ARG A 56 -14.82 9.06 -1.97
C ARG A 56 -14.29 8.13 -3.07
N VAL A 57 -14.00 6.85 -2.75
CA VAL A 57 -13.59 5.86 -3.77
C VAL A 57 -14.64 5.76 -4.86
N ARG A 58 -15.94 5.60 -4.51
CA ARG A 58 -17.02 5.53 -5.51
C ARG A 58 -17.10 6.77 -6.38
N GLU A 59 -17.08 7.95 -5.75
CA GLU A 59 -17.17 9.22 -6.46
C GLU A 59 -15.99 9.48 -7.39
N LEU A 60 -14.78 9.23 -6.91
CA LEU A 60 -13.57 9.44 -7.69
C LEU A 60 -13.46 8.47 -8.87
N VAL A 61 -13.78 7.20 -8.65
CA VAL A 61 -13.79 6.18 -9.71
C VAL A 61 -14.86 6.51 -10.75
N ALA A 62 -16.08 6.87 -10.32
CA ALA A 62 -17.14 7.30 -11.23
C ALA A 62 -16.77 8.56 -12.05
N ALA A 63 -15.91 9.42 -11.49
CA ALA A 63 -15.33 10.58 -12.17
C ALA A 63 -14.10 10.25 -13.04
N GLY A 64 -13.77 8.96 -13.25
CA GLY A 64 -12.63 8.51 -14.05
C GLY A 64 -11.27 8.82 -13.43
N ARG A 65 -11.20 9.03 -12.10
CA ARG A 65 -9.95 9.36 -11.41
C ARG A 65 -9.27 8.09 -10.91
N ASN A 66 -7.96 8.04 -11.07
CA ASN A 66 -7.13 7.02 -10.44
C ASN A 66 -7.02 7.29 -8.93
N VAL A 67 -7.15 6.23 -8.13
CA VAL A 67 -7.12 6.32 -6.66
C VAL A 67 -6.06 5.39 -6.10
N VAL A 68 -5.23 5.87 -5.18
CA VAL A 68 -4.39 5.04 -4.33
C VAL A 68 -4.95 4.99 -2.92
N LEU A 69 -5.28 3.79 -2.47
CA LEU A 69 -5.75 3.53 -1.10
C LEU A 69 -4.57 3.08 -0.24
N ASP A 70 -4.09 3.98 0.63
CA ASP A 70 -2.97 3.74 1.55
C ASP A 70 -3.48 3.19 2.88
N TYR A 71 -3.76 1.90 2.88
CA TYR A 71 -4.25 1.15 4.03
C TYR A 71 -3.33 -0.05 4.31
N ALA A 72 -3.33 -0.55 5.55
CA ALA A 72 -2.60 -1.78 5.86
C ALA A 72 -3.21 -3.02 5.20
N LEU A 73 -4.55 -3.06 5.03
CA LEU A 73 -5.34 -4.17 4.45
C LEU A 73 -4.91 -5.53 5.00
N VAL A 74 -4.88 -5.62 6.34
CA VAL A 74 -4.26 -6.71 7.10
C VAL A 74 -4.92 -8.07 6.97
N SER A 75 -6.14 -8.17 6.46
CA SER A 75 -6.85 -9.43 6.27
C SER A 75 -7.44 -9.55 4.87
N ARG A 76 -7.61 -10.80 4.41
CA ARG A 76 -8.24 -11.10 3.12
C ARG A 76 -9.63 -10.45 3.03
N ALA A 77 -10.46 -10.62 4.05
CA ALA A 77 -11.79 -10.04 4.08
C ALA A 77 -11.79 -8.51 3.84
N ARG A 78 -10.78 -7.80 4.36
CA ARG A 78 -10.63 -6.36 4.11
C ARG A 78 -10.21 -6.06 2.68
N ARG A 79 -9.34 -6.86 2.11
CA ARG A 79 -8.91 -6.69 0.72
C ARG A 79 -10.06 -6.94 -0.25
N ASP A 80 -10.83 -8.01 -0.01
CA ASP A 80 -12.02 -8.35 -0.80
C ASP A 80 -13.10 -7.25 -0.71
N GLU A 81 -13.34 -6.71 0.50
CA GLU A 81 -14.30 -5.62 0.73
C GLU A 81 -13.96 -4.37 -0.11
N TYR A 82 -12.70 -3.95 -0.13
CA TYR A 82 -12.29 -2.76 -0.87
C TYR A 82 -12.12 -3.03 -2.37
N ARG A 83 -11.79 -4.26 -2.75
CA ARG A 83 -11.77 -4.70 -4.15
C ARG A 83 -13.18 -4.63 -4.72
N ALA A 84 -14.15 -5.30 -4.10
CA ALA A 84 -15.54 -5.28 -4.54
C ALA A 84 -16.09 -3.85 -4.63
N LEU A 85 -15.83 -3.02 -3.60
CA LEU A 85 -16.24 -1.61 -3.61
C LEU A 85 -15.74 -0.83 -4.83
N ALA A 86 -14.49 -1.04 -5.22
CA ALA A 86 -13.88 -0.33 -6.34
C ALA A 86 -14.34 -0.89 -7.69
N GLU A 87 -14.44 -2.22 -7.81
CA GLU A 87 -14.94 -2.91 -9.01
C GLU A 87 -16.42 -2.60 -9.28
N ASP A 88 -17.27 -2.58 -8.24
CA ASP A 88 -18.66 -2.14 -8.34
C ASP A 88 -18.81 -0.69 -8.84
N ALA A 89 -17.82 0.15 -8.56
CA ALA A 89 -17.75 1.51 -9.06
C ALA A 89 -17.17 1.62 -10.49
N GLY A 90 -16.73 0.49 -11.08
CA GLY A 90 -16.15 0.41 -12.43
C GLY A 90 -14.64 0.53 -12.51
N ALA A 91 -13.92 0.45 -11.38
CA ALA A 91 -12.46 0.47 -11.39
C ALA A 91 -11.87 -0.92 -11.69
N ARG A 92 -10.72 -0.92 -12.36
CA ARG A 92 -9.81 -2.05 -12.31
C ARG A 92 -8.92 -1.94 -11.06
N VAL A 93 -8.84 -3.01 -10.28
CA VAL A 93 -8.11 -3.01 -9.01
C VAL A 93 -6.76 -3.71 -9.16
N VAL A 94 -5.69 -3.01 -8.78
CA VAL A 94 -4.36 -3.58 -8.59
C VAL A 94 -4.07 -3.63 -7.08
N LEU A 95 -3.78 -4.82 -6.56
CA LEU A 95 -3.33 -5.02 -5.18
C LEU A 95 -1.80 -5.07 -5.16
N VAL A 96 -1.17 -4.15 -4.45
CA VAL A 96 0.29 -4.11 -4.28
C VAL A 96 0.64 -4.49 -2.84
N HIS A 97 1.35 -5.60 -2.66
CA HIS A 97 1.80 -6.09 -1.36
C HIS A 97 3.26 -5.71 -1.12
N LEU A 98 3.47 -4.77 -0.18
CA LEU A 98 4.79 -4.38 0.28
C LEU A 98 5.28 -5.37 1.35
N ASN A 99 6.01 -6.38 0.89
CA ASN A 99 6.50 -7.47 1.72
C ASN A 99 7.87 -7.12 2.33
N VAL A 100 7.86 -6.68 3.59
CA VAL A 100 9.05 -6.29 4.33
C VAL A 100 9.21 -7.22 5.55
N PRO A 101 10.41 -7.80 5.76
CA PRO A 101 10.67 -8.65 6.90
C PRO A 101 10.42 -7.95 8.26
N ALA A 102 9.92 -8.71 9.26
CA ALA A 102 9.57 -8.18 10.57
C ALA A 102 10.74 -7.41 11.23
N VAL A 103 11.95 -7.94 11.16
CA VAL A 103 13.15 -7.32 11.72
C VAL A 103 13.41 -5.93 11.12
N GLU A 104 13.16 -5.76 9.84
CA GLU A 104 13.32 -4.47 9.16
C GLU A 104 12.16 -3.51 9.52
N LEU A 105 10.94 -4.01 9.68
CA LEU A 105 9.82 -3.21 10.18
C LEU A 105 10.10 -2.64 11.57
N HIS A 106 10.63 -3.46 12.48
CA HIS A 106 11.04 -3.00 13.83
C HIS A 106 12.11 -1.92 13.76
N ARG A 107 13.17 -2.17 12.96
CA ARG A 107 14.25 -1.18 12.78
C ARG A 107 13.71 0.17 12.26
N ARG A 108 12.85 0.13 11.23
CA ARG A 108 12.24 1.34 10.65
C ARG A 108 11.31 2.03 11.62
N LEU A 109 10.52 1.26 12.39
CA LEU A 109 9.59 1.82 13.37
C LEU A 109 10.34 2.52 14.50
N ALA A 110 11.42 1.91 15.02
CA ALA A 110 12.26 2.53 16.05
C ALA A 110 12.86 3.86 15.56
N ALA A 111 13.41 3.88 14.35
CA ALA A 111 13.96 5.10 13.73
C ALA A 111 12.87 6.16 13.52
N ARG A 112 11.67 5.77 13.06
CA ARG A 112 10.54 6.68 12.87
C ARG A 112 10.07 7.29 14.19
N ASN A 113 9.94 6.49 15.23
CA ASN A 113 9.49 6.96 16.55
C ASN A 113 10.49 7.93 17.21
N ALA A 114 11.78 7.83 16.88
CA ALA A 114 12.82 8.76 17.32
C ALA A 114 12.86 10.07 16.51
N GLY A 115 12.21 10.11 15.35
CA GLY A 115 12.18 11.25 14.43
C GLY A 115 11.08 12.26 14.71
N PRO A 116 10.94 13.27 13.82
CA PRO A 116 9.88 14.27 13.91
C PRO A 116 8.51 13.63 13.74
N ARG A 117 7.46 14.27 14.29
CA ARG A 117 6.08 13.81 14.20
C ARG A 117 5.34 14.47 13.05
N GLY A 118 4.47 13.72 12.38
CA GLY A 118 3.66 14.19 11.27
C GLY A 118 2.56 13.20 10.90
N PRO A 119 1.73 13.50 9.90
CA PRO A 119 0.56 12.67 9.54
C PRO A 119 0.90 11.21 9.23
N HIS A 120 2.03 10.97 8.56
CA HIS A 120 2.50 9.62 8.24
C HIS A 120 3.56 9.09 9.22
N GLN A 121 3.73 9.78 10.35
CA GLN A 121 4.71 9.50 11.41
C GLN A 121 4.01 9.45 12.78
N VAL A 122 2.77 8.99 12.79
CA VAL A 122 2.01 8.72 14.02
C VAL A 122 2.74 7.67 14.84
N VAL A 123 2.82 7.88 16.14
CA VAL A 123 3.53 6.95 17.05
C VAL A 123 2.81 5.61 17.11
N VAL A 124 3.60 4.56 16.99
CA VAL A 124 3.15 3.17 17.14
C VAL A 124 4.08 2.50 18.16
N ALA A 125 3.53 1.91 19.20
CA ALA A 125 4.30 1.10 20.13
C ALA A 125 4.84 -0.17 19.44
N LEU A 126 6.03 -0.64 19.82
CA LEU A 126 6.62 -1.86 19.25
C LEU A 126 5.73 -3.07 19.48
N GLU A 127 5.15 -3.20 20.66
CA GLU A 127 4.21 -4.27 21.02
C GLU A 127 2.94 -4.25 20.15
N GLN A 128 2.56 -3.08 19.65
CA GLN A 128 1.43 -2.97 18.72
C GLN A 128 1.83 -3.47 17.32
N LEU A 129 3.07 -3.22 16.89
CA LEU A 129 3.59 -3.79 15.66
C LEU A 129 3.63 -5.33 15.75
N ASP A 130 4.10 -5.90 16.87
CA ASP A 130 4.13 -7.34 17.08
C ASP A 130 2.74 -7.98 16.97
N LYS A 131 1.72 -7.35 17.56
CA LYS A 131 0.32 -7.79 17.43
C LYS A 131 -0.13 -7.78 15.98
N TRP A 132 0.22 -6.74 15.23
CA TRP A 132 -0.15 -6.66 13.81
C TRP A 132 0.60 -7.68 12.96
N ILE A 133 1.89 -7.94 13.25
CA ILE A 133 2.65 -9.01 12.57
C ILE A 133 1.99 -10.37 12.80
N ALA A 134 1.62 -10.67 14.04
CA ALA A 134 1.02 -11.95 14.41
C ALA A 134 -0.38 -12.19 13.79
N THR A 135 -1.09 -11.13 13.42
CA THR A 135 -2.45 -11.19 12.85
C THR A 135 -2.53 -10.82 11.37
N PHE A 136 -1.39 -10.55 10.74
CA PHE A 136 -1.37 -10.18 9.33
C PHE A 136 -1.56 -11.39 8.43
N GLU A 137 -2.61 -11.37 7.65
CA GLU A 137 -2.87 -12.35 6.59
C GLU A 137 -2.24 -11.86 5.28
N ALA A 138 -1.07 -12.36 4.94
CA ALA A 138 -0.42 -12.03 3.68
C ALA A 138 -1.33 -12.40 2.50
N PRO A 139 -1.35 -11.59 1.41
CA PRO A 139 -2.11 -11.95 0.22
C PRO A 139 -1.70 -13.32 -0.32
N ALA A 140 -2.69 -14.18 -0.56
CA ALA A 140 -2.52 -15.47 -1.20
C ALA A 140 -2.34 -15.31 -2.72
N ASP A 141 -1.90 -16.37 -3.40
CA ASP A 141 -1.60 -16.32 -4.84
C ASP A 141 -2.86 -16.04 -5.69
N ASP A 142 -4.01 -16.52 -5.24
CA ASP A 142 -5.31 -16.29 -5.90
C ASP A 142 -5.83 -14.86 -5.79
N GLU A 143 -5.22 -14.01 -4.96
CA GLU A 143 -5.56 -12.59 -4.88
C GLU A 143 -4.85 -11.74 -5.96
N GLY A 144 -3.91 -12.31 -6.73
CA GLY A 144 -3.21 -11.62 -7.80
C GLY A 144 -2.41 -10.40 -7.35
N ALA A 145 -1.87 -10.42 -6.15
CA ALA A 145 -1.12 -9.29 -5.60
C ALA A 145 0.26 -9.17 -6.25
N VAL A 146 0.58 -7.97 -6.73
CA VAL A 146 1.95 -7.60 -7.10
C VAL A 146 2.77 -7.48 -5.81
N ARG A 147 3.77 -8.36 -5.65
CA ARG A 147 4.66 -8.34 -4.48
C ARG A 147 5.83 -7.41 -4.75
N VAL A 148 6.07 -6.50 -3.83
CA VAL A 148 7.17 -5.52 -3.91
C VAL A 148 8.02 -5.63 -2.65
N THR A 149 9.31 -5.80 -2.82
CA THR A 149 10.28 -5.83 -1.73
C THR A 149 10.79 -4.44 -1.38
N ALA A 150 11.40 -4.31 -0.20
CA ALA A 150 12.01 -3.04 0.23
C ALA A 150 13.13 -2.57 -0.71
N ALA A 151 13.87 -3.48 -1.33
CA ALA A 151 14.94 -3.18 -2.29
C ALA A 151 14.37 -2.61 -3.59
N GLU A 152 13.30 -3.21 -4.11
CA GLU A 152 12.61 -2.76 -5.32
C GLU A 152 12.01 -1.36 -5.17
N LEU A 153 11.43 -1.05 -4.00
CA LEU A 153 10.94 0.30 -3.71
C LEU A 153 12.03 1.38 -3.81
N THR A 154 13.27 1.02 -3.51
CA THR A 154 14.41 1.95 -3.53
C THR A 154 15.04 2.06 -4.91
N GLN A 155 15.04 0.97 -5.69
CA GLN A 155 15.71 0.88 -6.99
C GLN A 155 14.82 1.32 -8.16
N TYR A 156 13.49 1.20 -8.04
CA TYR A 156 12.56 1.42 -9.15
C TYR A 156 11.45 2.44 -8.82
N PRO A 157 11.79 3.72 -8.59
CA PRO A 157 10.76 4.74 -8.42
C PRO A 157 9.85 4.86 -9.66
N HIS A 158 10.30 4.37 -10.83
CA HIS A 158 9.57 4.41 -12.11
C HIS A 158 8.85 3.11 -12.47
N ALA A 159 9.10 1.97 -11.80
CA ALA A 159 8.43 0.70 -12.09
C ALA A 159 6.90 0.76 -11.90
N PHE A 160 6.41 1.81 -11.25
CA PHE A 160 4.99 2.07 -11.02
C PHE A 160 4.37 3.04 -12.05
N ALA A 161 5.14 3.62 -12.95
CA ALA A 161 4.60 4.35 -14.11
C ALA A 161 3.70 3.42 -14.94
N GLU A 162 4.08 2.15 -15.08
CA GLU A 162 3.26 1.12 -15.74
C GLU A 162 1.93 0.86 -15.02
N ILE A 163 1.84 1.03 -13.69
CA ILE A 163 0.56 0.94 -12.97
C ILE A 163 -0.38 2.08 -13.39
N GLY A 164 0.14 3.25 -13.73
CA GLY A 164 -0.64 4.38 -14.28
C GLY A 164 -1.12 4.11 -15.71
N GLU A 165 -0.27 3.51 -16.57
CA GLU A 165 -0.61 3.16 -17.96
C GLU A 165 -1.59 1.97 -18.02
N ILE A 166 -1.56 1.05 -17.07
CA ILE A 166 -2.54 -0.03 -16.92
C ILE A 166 -3.98 0.53 -16.82
N GLY A 167 -4.17 1.79 -16.43
CA GLY A 167 -5.48 2.46 -16.39
C GLY A 167 -6.03 2.84 -17.77
N ALA A 168 -5.20 2.96 -18.80
CA ALA A 168 -5.59 3.44 -20.12
C ALA A 168 -5.99 2.34 -21.11
N ASP A 169 -5.45 1.10 -20.99
CA ASP A 169 -5.71 0.00 -21.93
C ASP A 169 -6.48 -1.15 -21.28
N ARG A 170 -7.64 -1.46 -21.86
CA ARG A 170 -8.54 -2.53 -21.38
C ARG A 170 -8.04 -3.97 -21.60
N GLU A 171 -6.90 -4.20 -22.24
CA GLU A 171 -6.47 -5.55 -22.67
C GLU A 171 -5.03 -5.96 -22.29
N THR A 172 -4.25 -5.16 -21.60
CA THR A 172 -2.85 -5.51 -21.34
C THR A 172 -2.69 -6.33 -20.06
N GLN A 173 -2.35 -7.61 -20.18
CA GLN A 173 -1.81 -8.41 -19.09
C GLN A 173 -0.47 -7.81 -18.64
N VAL A 174 -0.37 -7.42 -17.35
CA VAL A 174 0.87 -6.91 -16.76
C VAL A 174 1.87 -8.04 -16.65
N ASN A 175 2.75 -8.16 -17.62
CA ASN A 175 3.96 -8.95 -17.52
C ASN A 175 5.08 -8.02 -17.03
N ILE A 176 5.21 -7.85 -15.71
CA ILE A 176 6.39 -7.18 -15.14
C ILE A 176 7.54 -8.15 -15.34
N GLY A 177 8.24 -8.02 -16.48
CA GLY A 177 9.43 -8.77 -16.80
C GLY A 177 10.53 -8.48 -15.78
N LEU A 178 10.60 -9.29 -14.75
CA LEU A 178 11.79 -9.40 -13.92
C LEU A 178 12.88 -9.98 -14.82
N GLY A 179 13.79 -9.11 -15.30
CA GLY A 179 14.94 -9.50 -16.08
C GLY A 179 15.68 -10.64 -15.38
N GLN A 180 15.65 -11.82 -15.97
CA GLN A 180 16.53 -12.91 -15.57
C GLN A 180 17.96 -12.43 -15.73
N ALA A 181 18.66 -12.30 -14.61
CA ALA A 181 20.11 -12.10 -14.60
C ALA A 181 20.74 -13.28 -15.33
N SER A 182 21.26 -13.01 -16.53
CA SER A 182 22.04 -13.96 -17.29
C SER A 182 23.30 -14.32 -16.49
N SER A 183 23.36 -15.55 -16.02
CA SER A 183 24.58 -16.11 -15.42
C SER A 183 25.66 -16.19 -16.50
N PRO A 184 26.89 -15.74 -16.26
CA PRO A 184 27.98 -15.95 -17.20
C PRO A 184 28.37 -17.44 -17.21
N SER A 185 28.39 -18.03 -18.40
CA SER A 185 28.92 -19.37 -18.65
C SER A 185 30.40 -19.43 -18.27
N PRO A 186 30.90 -20.52 -17.63
CA PRO A 186 32.32 -20.71 -17.44
C PRO A 186 32.97 -21.10 -18.75
N SER A 187 33.97 -20.29 -19.21
CA SER A 187 34.87 -20.62 -20.30
C SER A 187 35.73 -21.81 -19.93
N GLN A 188 35.62 -22.87 -20.72
CA GLN A 188 36.57 -23.96 -20.75
C GLN A 188 37.85 -23.51 -21.46
N SER A 189 38.99 -23.72 -20.80
CA SER A 189 40.32 -23.90 -21.40
C SER A 189 41.08 -24.89 -20.56
#